data_c09b19db38cc8719b2511a7dae217162
#
_entry.id   c09b19db38cc8719b2511a7dae217162
#
_cell.length_a   1.000
_cell.length_b   1.000
_cell.length_c   1.000
_cell.angle_alpha   90.00
_cell.angle_beta   90.00
_cell.angle_gamma   90.00
#
_symmetry.space_group_name_H-M   'P 1'
#
loop_
_entity.id
_entity.type
_entity.pdbx_description
1 polymer ?
#
loop_
_entity_poly.entity_id
_entity_poly.type
_entity_poly.pdbx_seq_one_letter_code
_entity_poly.pdbx_strand_id
1 'polypeptide(L)'
;MKKIKFSRQRENDIADDTGGKRHARSGGLWWKKGDASTVDFLFEDKFTEKEYYSATTLVLQKIEKESMAVGKLPVLRVGFISKYGDSDYAILRCKDCIIDPAEYTKIPLEISKNKSIRLSSDRLRGLQITGDKYVLRFWLNEKEYIIIKWETFIELKDKIIVGEQL
;
A
#
# COMPACT_ATOMS: atom_id res chain seq x y z
N MET A 1 14.35 20.76 4.67
CA MET A 1 14.91 19.89 5.73
C MET A 1 13.87 19.12 6.53
N LYS A 2 12.72 19.70 6.93
CA LYS A 2 11.66 18.98 7.67
C LYS A 2 11.05 17.78 6.90
N LYS A 3 10.79 17.94 5.60
CA LYS A 3 10.17 16.92 4.75
C LYS A 3 11.03 15.65 4.57
N ILE A 4 12.36 15.81 4.45
CA ILE A 4 13.30 14.68 4.33
C ILE A 4 13.37 13.87 5.64
N LYS A 5 13.36 14.54 6.80
CA LYS A 5 13.34 13.87 8.10
C LYS A 5 12.05 13.06 8.28
N PHE A 6 10.93 13.64 7.87
CA PHE A 6 9.62 13.00 7.94
C PHE A 6 9.55 11.78 7.03
N SER A 7 9.99 11.86 5.78
CA SER A 7 10.05 10.71 4.87
C SER A 7 10.87 9.57 5.45
N ARG A 8 12.07 9.86 6.00
CA ARG A 8 12.90 8.84 6.65
C ARG A 8 12.25 8.20 7.87
N GLN A 9 11.50 8.97 8.65
CA GLN A 9 10.75 8.43 9.78
C GLN A 9 9.72 7.44 9.30
N ARG A 10 8.91 7.78 8.28
CA ARG A 10 7.91 6.89 7.71
C ARG A 10 8.50 5.59 7.14
N GLU A 11 9.68 5.67 6.50
CA GLU A 11 10.40 4.48 6.02
C GLU A 11 10.88 3.60 7.19
N ASN A 12 11.32 4.20 8.32
CA ASN A 12 11.64 3.48 9.53
C ASN A 12 10.40 2.83 10.15
N ASP A 13 9.27 3.56 10.21
CA ASP A 13 8.01 3.04 10.73
C ASP A 13 7.56 1.78 9.96
N ILE A 14 7.71 1.76 8.63
CA ILE A 14 7.43 0.56 7.84
C ILE A 14 8.34 -0.61 8.29
N ALA A 15 9.62 -0.36 8.45
CA ALA A 15 10.57 -1.40 8.85
C ALA A 15 10.26 -1.93 10.26
N ASP A 16 9.94 -1.04 11.19
CA ASP A 16 9.61 -1.38 12.58
C ASP A 16 8.27 -2.16 12.65
N ASP A 17 7.22 -1.67 11.97
CA ASP A 17 5.90 -2.31 11.95
C ASP A 17 5.92 -3.69 11.30
N THR A 18 6.74 -3.89 10.26
CA THR A 18 6.77 -5.14 9.48
C THR A 18 7.86 -6.10 9.89
N GLY A 19 8.79 -5.71 10.78
CA GLY A 19 10.01 -6.45 11.07
C GLY A 19 10.99 -6.48 9.90
N GLY A 20 10.86 -5.53 8.97
CA GLY A 20 11.66 -5.43 7.76
C GLY A 20 12.91 -4.57 7.91
N LYS A 21 13.46 -4.17 6.76
CA LYS A 21 14.64 -3.31 6.67
C LYS A 21 14.36 -2.10 5.78
N ARG A 22 14.74 -0.92 6.27
CA ARG A 22 14.75 0.30 5.47
C ARG A 22 15.91 0.29 4.47
N HIS A 23 15.65 0.77 3.26
CA HIS A 23 16.66 0.93 2.23
C HIS A 23 17.18 2.37 2.19
N ALA A 24 18.36 2.60 2.77
CA ALA A 24 19.01 3.90 2.66
C ALA A 24 19.42 4.17 1.20
N ARG A 25 19.05 5.35 0.67
CA ARG A 25 19.40 5.80 -0.69
C ARG A 25 18.90 4.85 -1.81
N SER A 26 17.67 4.37 -1.70
CA SER A 26 17.06 3.47 -2.69
C SER A 26 17.11 4.02 -4.12
N GLY A 27 16.99 5.33 -4.30
CA GLY A 27 17.06 5.97 -5.61
C GLY A 27 18.43 6.05 -6.29
N GLY A 28 19.53 5.77 -5.55
CA GLY A 28 20.91 5.89 -6.05
C GLY A 28 21.59 4.55 -6.39
N LEU A 29 21.03 3.43 -5.99
CA LEU A 29 21.66 2.11 -6.12
C LEU A 29 20.71 1.15 -6.85
N TRP A 30 21.13 0.66 -8.03
CA TRP A 30 20.31 -0.18 -8.90
C TRP A 30 19.82 -1.50 -8.25
N TRP A 31 20.51 -1.98 -7.22
CA TRP A 31 20.13 -3.21 -6.47
C TRP A 31 19.32 -2.94 -5.19
N LYS A 32 19.15 -1.67 -4.79
CA LYS A 32 18.31 -1.30 -3.65
C LYS A 32 17.04 -0.67 -4.17
N LYS A 33 15.99 -1.46 -4.30
CA LYS A 33 14.68 -1.07 -4.78
C LYS A 33 13.69 -0.91 -3.63
N GLY A 34 12.71 -0.01 -3.81
CA GLY A 34 11.73 0.34 -2.79
C GLY A 34 12.32 1.13 -1.61
N ASP A 35 11.49 1.56 -0.70
CA ASP A 35 11.86 2.33 0.50
C ASP A 35 12.20 1.42 1.68
N ALA A 36 11.49 0.29 1.80
CA ALA A 36 11.74 -0.76 2.79
C ALA A 36 11.38 -2.14 2.23
N SER A 37 11.84 -3.20 2.88
CA SER A 37 11.45 -4.57 2.52
C SER A 37 11.49 -5.53 3.70
N THR A 38 10.64 -6.56 3.62
CA THR A 38 10.74 -7.80 4.41
C THR A 38 11.30 -8.91 3.53
N VAL A 39 11.21 -10.17 4.00
CA VAL A 39 11.49 -11.35 3.16
C VAL A 39 10.54 -11.38 1.96
N ASP A 40 9.25 -11.13 2.18
CA ASP A 40 8.17 -11.38 1.23
C ASP A 40 7.66 -10.12 0.51
N PHE A 41 7.85 -8.94 1.11
CA PHE A 41 7.30 -7.69 0.60
C PHE A 41 8.37 -6.67 0.24
N LEU A 42 8.10 -5.89 -0.82
CA LEU A 42 8.79 -4.66 -1.15
C LEU A 42 7.83 -3.48 -1.01
N PHE A 43 8.22 -2.49 -0.24
CA PHE A 43 7.40 -1.32 0.08
C PHE A 43 7.89 -0.07 -0.65
N GLU A 44 6.94 0.69 -1.16
CA GLU A 44 7.12 2.09 -1.58
C GLU A 44 6.21 2.95 -0.73
N ASP A 45 6.73 4.02 -0.12
CA ASP A 45 5.97 4.95 0.71
C ASP A 45 5.65 6.24 -0.03
N LYS A 46 4.41 6.64 0.01
CA LYS A 46 3.93 7.92 -0.49
C LYS A 46 3.04 8.57 0.56
N PHE A 47 3.13 9.89 0.69
CA PHE A 47 2.26 10.62 1.59
C PHE A 47 1.82 11.95 0.98
N THR A 48 0.70 12.45 1.46
CA THR A 48 0.12 13.71 1.03
C THR A 48 -0.48 14.47 2.20
N GLU A 49 -0.37 15.80 2.17
CA GLU A 49 -1.08 16.72 3.05
C GLU A 49 -2.42 17.17 2.45
N LYS A 50 -2.74 16.67 1.23
CA LYS A 50 -4.02 16.94 0.56
C LYS A 50 -5.06 15.92 1.00
N GLU A 51 -6.32 16.26 0.82
CA GLU A 51 -7.47 15.37 1.08
C GLU A 51 -7.56 14.19 0.12
N TYR A 52 -6.68 14.12 -0.88
CA TYR A 52 -6.65 13.04 -1.86
C TYR A 52 -5.23 12.68 -2.27
N TYR A 53 -5.07 11.43 -2.68
CA TYR A 53 -3.89 10.90 -3.36
C TYR A 53 -4.31 10.34 -4.72
N SER A 54 -3.54 10.65 -5.76
CA SER A 54 -3.75 10.07 -7.10
C SER A 54 -2.82 8.87 -7.30
N ALA A 55 -3.35 7.67 -7.19
CA ALA A 55 -2.62 6.46 -7.53
C ALA A 55 -2.55 6.36 -9.06
N THR A 56 -1.34 6.40 -9.61
CA THR A 56 -1.11 6.34 -11.06
C THR A 56 -0.65 4.96 -11.48
N THR A 57 -0.97 4.57 -12.72
CA THR A 57 -0.46 3.35 -13.34
C THR A 57 1.07 3.28 -13.27
N LEU A 58 1.76 4.43 -13.47
CA LEU A 58 3.22 4.48 -13.44
C LEU A 58 3.80 4.11 -12.07
N VAL A 59 3.22 4.63 -10.99
CA VAL A 59 3.68 4.32 -9.62
C VAL A 59 3.49 2.83 -9.30
N LEU A 60 2.30 2.29 -9.61
CA LEU A 60 1.98 0.90 -9.36
C LEU A 60 2.83 -0.06 -10.21
N GLN A 61 3.02 0.23 -11.50
CA GLN A 61 3.88 -0.56 -12.37
C GLN A 61 5.35 -0.51 -11.95
N LYS A 62 5.82 0.65 -11.48
CA LYS A 62 7.20 0.78 -10.98
C LYS A 62 7.44 -0.19 -9.84
N ILE A 63 6.61 -0.16 -8.79
CA ILE A 63 6.81 -1.04 -7.63
C ILE A 63 6.58 -2.52 -7.98
N GLU A 64 5.63 -2.84 -8.86
CA GLU A 64 5.43 -4.20 -9.36
C GLU A 64 6.69 -4.72 -10.07
N LYS A 65 7.28 -3.92 -10.97
CA LYS A 65 8.50 -4.30 -11.69
C LYS A 65 9.70 -4.46 -10.74
N GLU A 66 9.85 -3.55 -9.79
CA GLU A 66 10.94 -3.60 -8.82
C GLU A 66 10.81 -4.80 -7.87
N SER A 67 9.61 -5.12 -7.42
CA SER A 67 9.34 -6.27 -6.54
C SER A 67 9.55 -7.60 -7.26
N MET A 68 9.11 -7.72 -8.53
CA MET A 68 9.34 -8.90 -9.35
C MET A 68 10.83 -9.19 -9.53
N ALA A 69 11.66 -8.15 -9.72
CA ALA A 69 13.10 -8.30 -9.89
C ALA A 69 13.81 -8.89 -8.67
N VAL A 70 13.20 -8.83 -7.49
CA VAL A 70 13.73 -9.35 -6.22
C VAL A 70 12.89 -10.47 -5.62
N GLY A 71 11.89 -10.98 -6.35
CA GLY A 71 11.02 -12.08 -5.92
C GLY A 71 10.13 -11.73 -4.73
N LYS A 72 9.63 -10.48 -4.66
CA LYS A 72 8.80 -10.00 -3.54
C LYS A 72 7.44 -9.50 -4.03
N LEU A 73 6.48 -9.44 -3.13
CA LEU A 73 5.17 -8.84 -3.39
C LEU A 73 5.22 -7.31 -3.23
N PRO A 74 4.64 -6.54 -4.18
CA PRO A 74 4.62 -5.09 -4.12
C PRO A 74 3.56 -4.57 -3.14
N VAL A 75 3.95 -3.61 -2.29
CA VAL A 75 3.04 -2.88 -1.42
C VAL A 75 3.30 -1.38 -1.56
N LEU A 76 2.30 -0.63 -1.99
CA LEU A 76 2.34 0.83 -1.95
C LEU A 76 1.64 1.31 -0.68
N ARG A 77 2.41 1.87 0.28
CA ARG A 77 1.85 2.56 1.44
C ARG A 77 1.51 4.00 1.06
N VAL A 78 0.28 4.42 1.35
CA VAL A 78 -0.19 5.79 1.12
C VAL A 78 -0.63 6.40 2.44
N GLY A 79 0.03 7.49 2.84
CA GLY A 79 -0.28 8.26 4.04
C GLY A 79 -1.01 9.56 3.73
N PHE A 80 -2.09 9.83 4.47
CA PHE A 80 -2.78 11.11 4.52
C PHE A 80 -2.44 11.81 5.83
N ILE A 81 -1.73 12.93 5.72
CA ILE A 81 -1.30 13.72 6.87
C ILE A 81 -2.29 14.86 7.05
N SER A 82 -2.94 14.92 8.19
CA SER A 82 -3.92 15.95 8.46
C SER A 82 -3.86 16.47 9.90
N LYS A 83 -4.40 17.66 10.11
CA LYS A 83 -4.55 18.23 11.45
C LYS A 83 -5.47 17.42 12.38
N TYR A 84 -6.26 16.53 11.84
CA TYR A 84 -7.18 15.64 12.58
C TYR A 84 -6.60 14.25 12.85
N GLY A 85 -5.32 14.05 12.57
CA GLY A 85 -4.62 12.78 12.68
C GLY A 85 -4.24 12.19 11.34
N ASP A 86 -3.19 11.40 11.35
CA ASP A 86 -2.68 10.72 10.17
C ASP A 86 -3.42 9.41 9.95
N SER A 87 -3.51 8.99 8.70
CA SER A 87 -4.07 7.69 8.35
C SER A 87 -3.27 7.08 7.19
N ASP A 88 -2.89 5.83 7.36
CA ASP A 88 -2.09 5.08 6.41
C ASP A 88 -2.87 3.90 5.83
N TYR A 89 -2.61 3.63 4.56
CA TYR A 89 -3.25 2.56 3.79
C TYR A 89 -2.21 1.78 3.01
N ALA A 90 -2.43 0.48 2.86
CA ALA A 90 -1.68 -0.38 1.96
C ALA A 90 -2.49 -0.64 0.69
N ILE A 91 -1.85 -0.50 -0.48
CA ILE A 91 -2.39 -0.86 -1.78
C ILE A 91 -1.60 -2.05 -2.31
N LEU A 92 -2.32 -3.13 -2.65
CA LEU A 92 -1.77 -4.38 -3.16
C LEU A 92 -2.57 -4.85 -4.38
N ARG A 93 -1.96 -5.73 -5.19
CA ARG A 93 -2.68 -6.45 -6.25
C ARG A 93 -3.67 -7.44 -5.61
N CYS A 94 -4.90 -7.45 -6.07
CA CYS A 94 -5.92 -8.37 -5.56
C CYS A 94 -5.55 -9.83 -5.75
N LYS A 95 -4.88 -10.17 -6.85
CA LYS A 95 -4.41 -11.54 -7.14
C LYS A 95 -3.36 -12.06 -6.15
N ASP A 96 -2.61 -11.15 -5.50
CA ASP A 96 -1.54 -11.50 -4.56
C ASP A 96 -2.09 -11.64 -3.12
N CYS A 97 -3.38 -11.36 -2.91
CA CYS A 97 -4.01 -11.34 -1.60
C CYS A 97 -5.17 -12.33 -1.55
N ILE A 98 -4.97 -13.44 -0.87
CA ILE A 98 -6.08 -14.30 -0.48
C ILE A 98 -6.65 -13.73 0.83
N ILE A 99 -7.74 -13.00 0.68
CA ILE A 99 -8.51 -12.50 1.83
C ILE A 99 -9.76 -13.36 1.91
N ASP A 100 -9.97 -14.01 3.05
CA ASP A 100 -11.12 -14.85 3.29
C ASP A 100 -12.41 -14.02 3.16
N PRO A 101 -13.32 -14.36 2.22
CA PRO A 101 -14.58 -13.65 2.05
C PRO A 101 -15.49 -13.74 3.28
N ALA A 102 -15.30 -14.72 4.15
CA ALA A 102 -16.03 -14.84 5.41
C ALA A 102 -15.56 -13.84 6.46
N GLU A 103 -14.30 -13.39 6.39
CA GLU A 103 -13.75 -12.38 7.32
C GLU A 103 -13.87 -10.95 6.82
N TYR A 104 -13.87 -10.75 5.50
CA TYR A 104 -13.80 -9.40 4.89
C TYR A 104 -14.77 -9.23 3.72
N THR A 105 -15.59 -8.21 3.78
CA THR A 105 -16.42 -7.80 2.66
C THR A 105 -15.61 -6.97 1.68
N LYS A 106 -15.59 -7.35 0.39
CA LYS A 106 -14.96 -6.58 -0.68
C LYS A 106 -15.92 -5.52 -1.21
N ILE A 107 -15.63 -4.25 -0.95
CA ILE A 107 -16.44 -3.12 -1.39
C ILE A 107 -15.79 -2.50 -2.63
N PRO A 108 -16.49 -2.42 -3.79
CA PRO A 108 -15.97 -1.73 -4.96
C PRO A 108 -15.91 -0.22 -4.69
N LEU A 109 -14.73 0.36 -4.86
CA LEU A 109 -14.51 1.79 -4.68
C LEU A 109 -14.73 2.54 -5.98
N GLU A 110 -14.04 2.13 -7.04
CA GLU A 110 -14.08 2.78 -8.34
C GLU A 110 -13.49 1.90 -9.43
N ILE A 111 -13.96 2.11 -10.66
CA ILE A 111 -13.35 1.55 -11.88
C ILE A 111 -12.82 2.71 -12.69
N SER A 112 -11.49 2.83 -12.80
CA SER A 112 -10.87 3.84 -13.64
C SER A 112 -10.38 3.25 -14.96
N LYS A 113 -10.89 3.78 -16.06
CA LYS A 113 -10.35 3.54 -17.41
C LYS A 113 -9.16 4.46 -17.72
N ASN A 114 -8.90 5.42 -16.85
CA ASN A 114 -7.80 6.36 -16.97
C ASN A 114 -6.51 5.79 -16.37
N LYS A 115 -5.40 6.50 -16.59
CA LYS A 115 -4.08 6.13 -16.04
C LYS A 115 -3.90 6.44 -14.55
N SER A 116 -4.96 6.89 -13.86
CA SER A 116 -4.93 7.20 -12.44
C SER A 116 -6.30 7.06 -11.79
N ILE A 117 -6.31 6.81 -10.50
CA ILE A 117 -7.48 6.84 -9.64
C ILE A 117 -7.24 7.81 -8.48
N ARG A 118 -8.26 8.60 -8.15
CA ARG A 118 -8.21 9.54 -7.04
C ARG A 118 -8.79 8.91 -5.78
N LEU A 119 -7.93 8.72 -4.78
CA LEU A 119 -8.29 8.17 -3.48
C LEU A 119 -8.52 9.34 -2.51
N SER A 120 -9.74 9.50 -2.00
CA SER A 120 -10.09 10.55 -1.04
C SER A 120 -9.94 10.04 0.38
N SER A 121 -9.27 10.81 1.25
CA SER A 121 -9.09 10.47 2.66
C SER A 121 -10.43 10.38 3.39
N ASP A 122 -11.36 11.28 3.12
CA ASP A 122 -12.68 11.29 3.77
C ASP A 122 -13.50 10.06 3.39
N ARG A 123 -13.48 9.67 2.12
CA ARG A 123 -14.15 8.45 1.66
C ARG A 123 -13.56 7.21 2.29
N LEU A 124 -12.23 7.12 2.37
CA LEU A 124 -11.53 6.01 3.01
C LEU A 124 -11.81 5.95 4.52
N ARG A 125 -11.85 7.10 5.20
CA ARG A 125 -12.20 7.19 6.62
C ARG A 125 -13.67 6.89 6.88
N GLY A 126 -14.57 7.43 6.06
CA GLY A 126 -16.03 7.24 6.23
C GLY A 126 -16.44 5.78 6.17
N LEU A 127 -15.81 4.98 5.33
CA LEU A 127 -16.06 3.54 5.23
C LEU A 127 -15.56 2.74 6.46
N GLN A 128 -14.74 3.35 7.32
CA GLN A 128 -14.18 2.71 8.51
C GLN A 128 -15.04 2.84 9.77
N ILE A 129 -16.07 3.69 9.73
CA ILE A 129 -16.93 3.97 10.89
C ILE A 129 -17.94 2.85 11.14
N THR A 130 -18.18 1.98 10.16
CA THR A 130 -19.20 0.93 10.24
C THR A 130 -18.82 -0.30 11.06
N GLY A 131 -17.59 -0.38 11.55
CA GLY A 131 -17.12 -1.48 12.42
C GLY A 131 -16.89 -2.82 11.72
N ASP A 132 -17.27 -2.95 10.45
CA ASP A 132 -17.11 -4.18 9.69
C ASP A 132 -15.71 -4.28 9.05
N LYS A 133 -15.18 -5.49 9.03
CA LYS A 133 -13.95 -5.78 8.32
C LYS A 133 -14.21 -5.77 6.82
N TYR A 134 -13.73 -4.76 6.13
CA TYR A 134 -13.88 -4.68 4.69
C TYR A 134 -12.61 -4.24 3.98
N VAL A 135 -12.53 -4.61 2.74
CA VAL A 135 -11.44 -4.32 1.80
C VAL A 135 -12.02 -3.54 0.65
N LEU A 136 -11.44 -2.38 0.36
CA LEU A 136 -11.85 -1.57 -0.77
C LEU A 136 -11.15 -2.08 -2.03
N ARG A 137 -11.89 -2.22 -3.12
CA ARG A 137 -11.40 -2.68 -4.42
C ARG A 137 -11.47 -1.56 -5.43
N PHE A 138 -10.45 -1.45 -6.25
CA PHE A 138 -10.49 -0.59 -7.42
C PHE A 138 -9.79 -1.25 -8.60
N TRP A 139 -10.16 -0.82 -9.79
CA TRP A 139 -9.53 -1.25 -11.04
C TRP A 139 -8.83 -0.08 -11.69
N LEU A 140 -7.60 -0.30 -12.06
CA LEU A 140 -6.80 0.65 -12.80
C LEU A 140 -6.10 -0.08 -13.94
N ASN A 141 -6.39 0.34 -15.19
CA ASN A 141 -5.83 -0.24 -16.39
C ASN A 141 -5.96 -1.78 -16.42
N GLU A 142 -7.20 -2.28 -16.26
CA GLU A 142 -7.57 -3.71 -16.27
C GLU A 142 -7.01 -4.55 -15.11
N LYS A 143 -6.27 -3.94 -14.22
CA LYS A 143 -5.71 -4.59 -13.04
C LYS A 143 -6.54 -4.27 -11.82
N GLU A 144 -6.83 -5.30 -11.05
CA GLU A 144 -7.54 -5.15 -9.78
C GLU A 144 -6.57 -4.97 -8.62
N TYR A 145 -6.84 -3.96 -7.80
CA TYR A 145 -6.12 -3.63 -6.59
C TYR A 145 -7.07 -3.60 -5.41
N ILE A 146 -6.52 -3.85 -4.24
CA ILE A 146 -7.19 -3.62 -2.96
C ILE A 146 -6.49 -2.50 -2.21
N ILE A 147 -7.26 -1.77 -1.42
CA ILE A 147 -6.77 -0.82 -0.44
C ILE A 147 -7.32 -1.19 0.92
N ILE A 148 -6.43 -1.33 1.91
CA ILE A 148 -6.74 -1.68 3.29
C ILE A 148 -6.01 -0.71 4.23
N LYS A 149 -6.50 -0.55 5.46
CA LYS A 149 -5.76 0.17 6.49
C LYS A 149 -4.38 -0.45 6.71
N TRP A 150 -3.40 0.37 7.05
CA TRP A 150 -2.06 -0.12 7.34
C TRP A 150 -2.04 -1.13 8.49
N GLU A 151 -2.76 -0.84 9.57
CA GLU A 151 -2.89 -1.73 10.72
C GLU A 151 -3.47 -3.09 10.32
N THR A 152 -4.52 -3.08 9.48
CA THR A 152 -5.12 -4.30 8.94
C THR A 152 -4.13 -5.08 8.06
N PHE A 153 -3.31 -4.38 7.26
CA PHE A 153 -2.25 -5.01 6.48
C PHE A 153 -1.25 -5.72 7.41
N ILE A 154 -0.80 -5.08 8.48
CA ILE A 154 0.13 -5.66 9.45
C ILE A 154 -0.43 -6.93 10.09
N GLU A 155 -1.73 -6.95 10.42
CA GLU A 155 -2.39 -8.14 10.96
C GLU A 155 -2.50 -9.30 9.95
N LEU A 156 -2.63 -8.97 8.66
CA LEU A 156 -2.88 -9.94 7.60
C LEU A 156 -1.63 -10.36 6.83
N LYS A 157 -0.53 -9.62 6.93
CA LYS A 157 0.65 -9.81 6.08
C LYS A 157 1.16 -11.26 6.05
N ASP A 158 1.11 -11.95 7.17
CA ASP A 158 1.57 -13.34 7.28
C ASP A 158 0.60 -14.34 6.63
N LYS A 159 -0.67 -13.96 6.43
CA LYS A 159 -1.68 -14.74 5.73
C LYS A 159 -1.66 -14.50 4.21
N ILE A 160 -1.17 -13.34 3.77
CA ILE A 160 -1.15 -12.94 2.35
C ILE A 160 -0.17 -13.83 1.54
N ILE A 161 0.87 -14.36 2.18
CA ILE A 161 1.97 -15.09 1.53
C ILE A 161 1.59 -16.53 1.14
N VAL A 162 0.59 -17.10 1.76
CA VAL A 162 0.24 -18.53 1.63
C VAL A 162 -0.43 -18.85 0.27
N GLY A 163 -0.75 -17.86 -0.54
CA GLY A 163 -1.49 -18.01 -1.79
C GLY A 163 -0.72 -18.57 -3.00
N GLU A 164 0.60 -18.68 -2.95
CA GLU A 164 1.41 -19.12 -4.09
C GLU A 164 1.71 -20.64 -4.13
N GLN A 165 1.15 -21.42 -3.22
CA GLN A 165 1.44 -22.87 -3.13
C GLN A 165 0.20 -23.76 -3.34
N LEU A 166 -0.75 -23.33 -4.17
CA LEU A 166 -1.84 -24.23 -4.62
C LEU A 166 -1.80 -24.41 -6.12
#